data_4a7a693cdb619b1f62592a0a0dadabe4
#
_entry.id   4a7a693cdb619b1f62592a0a0dadabe4
#
_cell.length_a   1.000
_cell.length_b   1.000
_cell.length_c   1.000
_cell.angle_alpha   90.00
_cell.angle_beta   90.00
_cell.angle_gamma   90.00
#
_symmetry.space_group_name_H-M   'P 1'
#
loop_
_entity.id
_entity.type
_entity.pdbx_description
1 polymer ?
#
loop_
_entity_poly.entity_id
_entity_poly.type
_entity_poly.pdbx_seq_one_letter_code
_entity_poly.pdbx_strand_id
1 'polypeptide(L)'
;MGKKIMVVDDEPDTVDLVKLVLETEGFEVMTAFSGAECLKKLALEKPDAVLMDIMMPEMDGWELFKKIREKYKDLPLAMLTVRNRDIDKMLGLHVLKADDYITKPFGRKDLVERVKKMVKV
;
A
#
# COMPACT_ATOMS: atom_id res chain seq x y z
N MET A 1 15.67 11.71 7.11
CA MET A 1 15.17 11.10 7.62
C MET A 1 14.01 10.42 7.38
N GLY A 2 14.01 9.30 7.54
CA GLY A 2 13.19 8.32 6.96
C GLY A 2 11.76 8.31 7.35
N LYS A 3 10.96 8.73 6.47
CA LYS A 3 9.55 8.38 6.56
C LYS A 3 9.45 6.87 6.47
N LYS A 4 8.48 6.31 7.20
CA LYS A 4 8.29 4.86 7.26
C LYS A 4 7.09 4.46 6.42
N ILE A 5 7.29 3.50 5.52
CA ILE A 5 6.25 3.01 4.60
C ILE A 5 6.00 1.54 4.90
N MET A 6 4.73 1.16 5.05
CA MET A 6 4.39 -0.26 5.14
C MET A 6 3.93 -0.75 3.77
N VAL A 7 4.47 -1.87 3.34
CA VAL A 7 4.10 -2.52 2.07
C VAL A 7 3.39 -3.83 2.39
N VAL A 8 2.18 -3.97 1.89
CA VAL A 8 1.33 -5.15 2.13
C VAL A 8 1.01 -5.83 0.81
N ASP A 9 1.55 -7.01 0.60
CA ASP A 9 1.31 -7.80 -0.61
C ASP A 9 1.63 -9.25 -0.29
N ASP A 10 0.86 -10.18 -0.84
CA ASP A 10 1.11 -11.61 -0.60
C ASP A 10 2.22 -12.18 -1.47
N GLU A 11 2.70 -11.42 -2.46
CA GLU A 11 3.80 -11.84 -3.32
C GLU A 11 5.14 -11.31 -2.77
N PRO A 12 6.01 -12.19 -2.27
CA PRO A 12 7.30 -11.77 -1.71
C PRO A 12 8.16 -10.96 -2.69
N ASP A 13 8.12 -11.32 -3.97
CA ASP A 13 8.92 -10.62 -4.97
C ASP A 13 8.50 -9.15 -5.11
N THR A 14 7.20 -8.88 -5.07
CA THR A 14 6.70 -7.52 -5.13
C THR A 14 7.12 -6.74 -3.88
N VAL A 15 6.97 -7.34 -2.71
CA VAL A 15 7.36 -6.71 -1.46
C VAL A 15 8.86 -6.39 -1.47
N ASP A 16 9.68 -7.34 -1.89
CA ASP A 16 11.13 -7.14 -1.95
C ASP A 16 11.53 -6.04 -2.92
N LEU A 17 10.88 -5.98 -4.07
CA LEU A 17 11.15 -4.95 -5.06
C LEU A 17 10.78 -3.56 -4.54
N VAL A 18 9.60 -3.41 -3.99
CA VAL A 18 9.14 -2.12 -3.44
C VAL A 18 10.04 -1.68 -2.30
N LYS A 19 10.39 -2.63 -1.41
CA LYS A 19 11.28 -2.35 -0.29
C LYS A 19 12.64 -1.85 -0.78
N LEU A 20 13.24 -2.55 -1.74
CA LEU A 20 14.52 -2.15 -2.29
C LEU A 20 14.47 -0.75 -2.88
N VAL A 21 13.47 -0.47 -3.70
CA VAL A 21 13.34 0.83 -4.35
C VAL A 21 13.18 1.94 -3.30
N LEU A 22 12.30 1.74 -2.34
CA LEU A 22 12.04 2.79 -1.33
C LEU A 22 13.22 2.99 -0.39
N GLU A 23 13.90 1.91 0.00
CA GLU A 23 15.07 2.03 0.87
C GLU A 23 16.20 2.78 0.19
N THR A 24 16.38 2.60 -1.12
CA THR A 24 17.41 3.36 -1.84
C THR A 24 17.11 4.86 -1.89
N GLU A 25 15.86 5.24 -1.63
CA GLU A 25 15.45 6.65 -1.58
C GLU A 25 15.40 7.20 -0.15
N GLY A 26 15.86 6.42 0.81
CA GLY A 26 15.93 6.87 2.20
C GLY A 26 14.71 6.57 3.06
N PHE A 27 13.74 5.84 2.54
CA PHE A 27 12.59 5.43 3.34
C PHE A 27 12.92 4.22 4.20
N GLU A 28 12.28 4.15 5.37
CA GLU A 28 12.27 2.92 6.16
C GLU A 28 11.06 2.13 5.69
N VAL A 29 11.18 0.80 5.58
CA VAL A 29 10.10 -0.02 5.05
C VAL A 29 9.72 -1.13 6.03
N MET A 30 8.42 -1.17 6.35
CA MET A 30 7.82 -2.28 7.08
C MET A 30 7.13 -3.16 6.04
N THR A 31 7.11 -4.46 6.26
CA THR A 31 6.48 -5.39 5.32
C THR A 31 5.43 -6.23 5.99
N ALA A 32 4.38 -6.57 5.25
CA ALA A 32 3.37 -7.51 5.69
C ALA A 32 2.91 -8.31 4.46
N PHE A 33 2.73 -9.61 4.65
CA PHE A 33 2.38 -10.51 3.56
C PHE A 33 0.90 -10.91 3.57
N SER A 34 0.14 -10.34 4.49
CA SER A 34 -1.30 -10.58 4.59
C SER A 34 -1.97 -9.41 5.30
N GLY A 35 -3.29 -9.34 5.18
CA GLY A 35 -4.06 -8.33 5.89
C GLY A 35 -3.97 -8.48 7.40
N ALA A 36 -4.00 -9.73 7.89
CA ALA A 36 -3.88 -9.99 9.31
C ALA A 36 -2.54 -9.52 9.87
N GLU A 37 -1.46 -9.81 9.15
CA GLU A 37 -0.13 -9.36 9.54
C GLU A 37 -0.05 -7.84 9.54
N CYS A 38 -0.64 -7.21 8.53
CA CYS A 38 -0.68 -5.75 8.43
C CYS A 38 -1.34 -5.12 9.66
N LEU A 39 -2.52 -5.61 10.03
CA LEU A 39 -3.25 -5.06 11.17
C LEU A 39 -2.48 -5.26 12.47
N LYS A 40 -1.84 -6.41 12.62
CA LYS A 40 -1.04 -6.70 13.81
C LYS A 40 0.14 -5.75 13.92
N LYS A 41 0.85 -5.51 12.82
CA LYS A 41 2.00 -4.60 12.81
C LYS A 41 1.59 -3.14 13.02
N LEU A 42 0.45 -2.73 12.45
CA LEU A 42 -0.06 -1.37 12.66
C LEU A 42 -0.36 -1.10 14.14
N ALA A 43 -0.82 -2.11 14.86
CA ALA A 43 -1.09 -1.97 16.28
C ALA A 43 0.17 -1.74 17.10
N LEU A 44 1.32 -2.19 16.59
CA LEU A 44 2.60 -2.05 17.28
C LEU A 44 3.36 -0.80 16.85
N GLU A 45 3.28 -0.44 15.58
CA GLU A 45 4.05 0.67 15.05
C GLU A 45 3.33 1.29 13.86
N LYS A 46 3.01 2.57 13.96
CA LYS A 46 2.30 3.28 12.89
C LYS A 46 3.28 3.81 11.84
N PRO A 47 3.11 3.42 10.56
CA PRO A 47 3.92 4.01 9.48
C PRO A 47 3.39 5.38 9.07
N ASP A 48 4.12 6.04 8.19
CA ASP A 48 3.68 7.32 7.61
C ASP A 48 2.75 7.12 6.42
N ALA A 49 2.80 5.96 5.79
CA ALA A 49 1.90 5.59 4.70
C ALA A 49 1.87 4.07 4.53
N VAL A 50 0.82 3.58 3.90
CA VAL A 50 0.67 2.14 3.59
C VAL A 50 0.42 1.97 2.10
N LEU A 51 1.17 1.05 1.49
CA LEU A 51 0.92 0.58 0.13
C LEU A 51 0.37 -0.83 0.25
N MET A 52 -0.80 -1.10 -0.32
CA MET A 52 -1.42 -2.41 -0.17
C MET A 52 -1.96 -2.95 -1.48
N ASP A 53 -1.80 -4.25 -1.69
CA ASP A 53 -2.39 -4.94 -2.84
C ASP A 53 -3.89 -5.06 -2.64
N ILE A 54 -4.65 -4.89 -3.71
CA ILE A 54 -6.11 -5.06 -3.67
C ILE A 54 -6.48 -6.53 -3.57
N MET A 55 -5.74 -7.39 -4.27
CA MET A 55 -6.06 -8.81 -4.39
C MET A 55 -5.18 -9.67 -3.51
N MET A 56 -5.67 -10.07 -2.36
CA MET A 56 -4.98 -10.98 -1.44
C MET A 56 -5.90 -12.15 -1.09
N PRO A 57 -5.35 -13.38 -0.91
CA PRO A 57 -6.17 -14.59 -0.76
C PRO A 57 -7.14 -14.61 0.41
N GLU A 58 -6.71 -14.17 1.58
CA GLU A 58 -7.51 -14.32 2.80
C GLU A 58 -8.34 -13.10 3.17
N MET A 59 -7.90 -11.95 2.74
CA MET A 59 -8.59 -10.70 3.03
C MET A 59 -8.32 -9.78 1.86
N ASP A 60 -9.34 -9.39 1.12
CA ASP A 60 -9.12 -8.51 -0.02
C ASP A 60 -8.72 -7.12 0.46
N GLY A 61 -8.07 -6.38 -0.44
CA GLY A 61 -7.54 -5.07 -0.11
C GLY A 61 -8.62 -4.07 0.31
N TRP A 62 -9.86 -4.25 -0.15
CA TRP A 62 -10.97 -3.38 0.21
C TRP A 62 -11.36 -3.54 1.66
N GLU A 63 -11.45 -4.78 2.11
CA GLU A 63 -11.77 -5.08 3.49
C GLU A 63 -10.69 -4.55 4.41
N LEU A 64 -9.43 -4.77 4.03
CA LEU A 64 -8.29 -4.25 4.78
C LEU A 64 -8.31 -2.72 4.82
N PHE A 65 -8.58 -2.08 3.68
CA PHE A 65 -8.68 -0.64 3.58
C PHE A 65 -9.70 -0.08 4.56
N LYS A 66 -10.90 -0.69 4.59
CA LYS A 66 -11.95 -0.25 5.52
C LYS A 66 -11.53 -0.34 6.97
N LYS A 67 -10.92 -1.48 7.34
CA LYS A 67 -10.47 -1.70 8.72
C LYS A 67 -9.41 -0.69 9.14
N ILE A 68 -8.47 -0.41 8.26
CA ILE A 68 -7.42 0.57 8.55
C ILE A 68 -8.02 1.97 8.66
N ARG A 69 -8.88 2.33 7.71
CA ARG A 69 -9.45 3.68 7.66
C ARG A 69 -10.36 3.97 8.86
N GLU A 70 -11.05 2.97 9.37
CA GLU A 70 -11.88 3.13 10.56
C GLU A 70 -11.05 3.48 11.80
N LYS A 71 -9.89 2.88 11.92
CA LYS A 71 -9.04 3.08 13.09
C LYS A 71 -8.01 4.19 12.90
N TYR A 72 -7.49 4.34 11.71
CA TYR A 72 -6.45 5.32 11.40
C TYR A 72 -6.95 6.25 10.29
N LYS A 73 -7.77 7.21 10.67
CA LYS A 73 -8.50 8.05 9.70
C LYS A 73 -7.62 8.89 8.80
N ASP A 74 -6.48 9.32 9.30
CA ASP A 74 -5.59 10.22 8.55
C ASP A 74 -4.38 9.53 7.93
N LEU A 75 -4.26 8.21 8.08
CA LEU A 75 -3.13 7.47 7.53
C LEU A 75 -3.22 7.40 6.01
N PRO A 76 -2.22 7.90 5.27
CA PRO A 76 -2.23 7.79 3.81
C PRO A 76 -2.19 6.34 3.36
N LEU A 77 -3.09 5.98 2.45
CA LEU A 77 -3.22 4.63 1.93
C LEU A 77 -3.23 4.67 0.41
N ALA A 78 -2.35 3.89 -0.22
CA ALA A 78 -2.36 3.72 -1.67
C ALA A 78 -2.56 2.26 -2.01
N MET A 79 -3.28 2.02 -3.10
CA MET A 79 -3.55 0.67 -3.57
C MET A 79 -2.58 0.30 -4.69
N LEU A 80 -1.97 -0.88 -4.57
CA LEU A 80 -1.17 -1.47 -5.65
C LEU A 80 -2.12 -2.36 -6.43
N THR A 81 -2.23 -2.17 -7.73
CA THR A 81 -3.23 -2.90 -8.51
C THR A 81 -2.75 -3.25 -9.89
N VAL A 82 -3.07 -4.46 -10.33
CA VAL A 82 -2.92 -4.83 -11.73
C VAL A 82 -4.16 -4.31 -12.44
N ARG A 83 -3.96 -3.44 -13.41
CA ARG A 83 -5.07 -2.84 -14.08
C ARG A 83 -5.67 -3.80 -15.12
N ASN A 84 -6.91 -4.18 -14.91
CA ASN A 84 -7.65 -5.01 -15.85
C ASN A 84 -9.13 -4.64 -15.74
N ARG A 85 -9.95 -5.26 -16.61
CA ARG A 85 -11.37 -4.93 -16.68
C ARG A 85 -12.10 -5.15 -15.36
N ASP A 86 -11.79 -6.24 -14.67
CA ASP A 86 -12.45 -6.57 -13.41
C ASP A 86 -12.09 -5.58 -12.31
N ILE A 87 -10.82 -5.19 -12.26
CA ILE A 87 -10.36 -4.21 -11.29
C ILE A 87 -10.96 -2.83 -11.59
N ASP A 88 -11.00 -2.43 -12.88
CA ASP A 88 -11.61 -1.15 -13.24
C ASP A 88 -13.08 -1.11 -12.85
N LYS A 89 -13.80 -2.22 -13.04
CA LYS A 89 -15.20 -2.33 -12.63
C LYS A 89 -15.36 -2.23 -11.12
N MET A 90 -14.50 -2.91 -10.39
CA MET A 90 -14.49 -2.86 -8.93
C MET A 90 -14.23 -1.43 -8.43
N LEU A 91 -13.27 -0.73 -9.03
CA LEU A 91 -12.96 0.66 -8.70
C LEU A 91 -14.16 1.58 -8.96
N GLY A 92 -14.94 1.29 -10.00
CA GLY A 92 -16.13 2.07 -10.30
C GLY A 92 -17.27 1.83 -9.33
N LEU A 93 -17.35 0.63 -8.74
CA LEU A 93 -18.41 0.29 -7.79
C LEU A 93 -18.10 0.74 -6.37
N HIS A 94 -16.83 0.78 -6.01
CA HIS A 94 -16.41 1.22 -4.68
C HIS A 94 -15.92 2.66 -4.76
N VAL A 95 -16.65 3.56 -4.15
CA VAL A 95 -16.23 4.96 -4.08
C VAL A 95 -15.03 4.99 -3.15
N LEU A 96 -13.85 4.95 -3.75
CA LEU A 96 -12.65 4.78 -2.99
C LEU A 96 -12.07 6.08 -2.53
N LYS A 97 -11.67 6.05 -1.30
CA LYS A 97 -11.01 7.19 -0.66
C LYS A 97 -9.56 6.89 -0.39
N ALA A 98 -8.96 6.04 -1.22
CA ALA A 98 -7.52 5.84 -1.19
C ALA A 98 -6.82 7.09 -1.70
N ASP A 99 -5.67 7.37 -1.14
CA ASP A 99 -4.91 8.57 -1.51
C ASP A 99 -4.30 8.44 -2.90
N ASP A 100 -4.01 7.23 -3.34
CA ASP A 100 -3.48 7.00 -4.68
C ASP A 100 -3.69 5.55 -5.11
N TYR A 101 -3.55 5.32 -6.41
CA TYR A 101 -3.61 4.00 -7.02
C TYR A 101 -2.36 3.83 -7.87
N ILE A 102 -1.56 2.83 -7.56
CA ILE A 102 -0.31 2.55 -8.26
C ILE A 102 -0.49 1.29 -9.09
N THR A 103 -0.43 1.43 -10.39
CA THR A 103 -0.68 0.32 -11.32
C THR A 103 0.55 -0.56 -11.46
N LYS A 104 0.35 -1.87 -11.37
CA LYS A 104 1.40 -2.85 -11.64
C LYS A 104 1.38 -3.22 -13.13
N PRO A 105 2.50 -3.36 -13.80
CA PRO A 105 3.84 -3.08 -13.27
C PRO A 105 4.08 -1.58 -13.17
N PHE A 106 4.80 -1.19 -12.14
CA PHE A 106 5.15 0.23 -11.93
C PHE A 106 6.63 0.46 -12.24
N GLY A 107 6.93 1.68 -12.68
CA GLY A 107 8.31 2.09 -12.84
C GLY A 107 8.84 2.63 -11.51
N ARG A 108 10.15 2.54 -11.32
CA ARG A 108 10.78 3.03 -10.10
C ARG A 108 10.46 4.50 -9.83
N LYS A 109 10.63 5.33 -10.86
CA LYS A 109 10.41 6.77 -10.73
C LYS A 109 8.98 7.10 -10.33
N ASP A 110 8.01 6.45 -10.97
CA ASP A 110 6.60 6.66 -10.68
C ASP A 110 6.26 6.27 -9.25
N LEU A 111 6.73 5.09 -8.81
CA LEU A 111 6.50 4.63 -7.45
C LEU A 111 7.06 5.62 -6.43
N VAL A 112 8.31 6.04 -6.61
CA VAL A 112 8.99 6.94 -5.68
C VAL A 112 8.28 8.29 -5.62
N GLU A 113 7.93 8.86 -6.76
CA GLU A 113 7.26 10.15 -6.80
C GLU A 113 5.90 10.12 -6.10
N ARG A 114 5.13 9.04 -6.32
CA ARG A 114 3.82 8.89 -5.69
C ARG A 114 3.93 8.73 -4.18
N VAL A 115 4.89 7.94 -3.72
CA VAL A 115 5.12 7.78 -2.27
C VAL A 115 5.55 9.09 -1.64
N LYS A 116 6.48 9.81 -2.26
CA LYS A 116 6.93 11.10 -1.75
C LYS A 116 5.78 12.09 -1.62
N LYS A 117 4.90 12.10 -2.61
CA LYS A 117 3.72 12.97 -2.60
C LYS A 117 2.78 12.62 -1.46
N MET A 118 2.57 11.32 -1.20
CA MET A 118 1.70 10.88 -0.11
C MET A 118 2.21 11.32 1.26
N VAL A 119 3.50 11.25 1.48
CA VAL A 119 4.11 11.58 2.77
C VAL A 119 4.66 13.01 2.81
N LYS A 120 4.42 13.77 1.77
CA LYS A 120 4.77 15.19 1.67
C LYS A 120 6.26 15.46 1.85
N VAL A 121 7.04 14.72 1.11
CA VAL A 121 8.50 14.88 1.10
C VAL A 121 8.93 15.53 -0.20
#